data_d3164370f7b3977a447a090e7d695c6f
#
_entry.id   d3164370f7b3977a447a090e7d695c6f
#
_cell.length_a   1.000
_cell.length_b   1.000
_cell.length_c   1.000
_cell.angle_alpha   90.00
_cell.angle_beta   90.00
_cell.angle_gamma   90.00
#
_symmetry.space_group_name_H-M   'P 1'
#
loop_
_entity.id
_entity.type
_entity.pdbx_description
1 polymer ?
#
loop_
_entity_poly.entity_id
_entity_poly.type
_entity_poly.pdbx_seq_one_letter_code
_entity_poly.pdbx_strand_id
1 'polypeptide(L)'
;MNLSERVAETVRFYKSRYEKEVLHSAKRSRDVTELFARKRPRGVRYIDRVRRALRGMPLERSEMQVEFHEAFMRACVRLFVRDDPHADIGEIAREQGWDNTKQQVLCLTPRRFGKTYAVAMFAAAVLVAVPRSEQAIFSTGRRASQKMLETIHMFMQHVKPPGLKVLKFNQELIELVGPEGKRSVCSYPSNAKTLRGVGGDILYLEEAAFMSMDVFFEIVTPLLEMQQTALIAISTPQDATNFYSELFELKDSSGEELFNTMRVSLICDACMESEHPERCPHRAHLIPPWKSDAKLQMVKDIYGDQTQLLQRESMGVITEDASSVFPQDHVEWIFEQEIVAPPTMKPSIVFCVCDPTGGGSSRMSLISFILWRNAVYIVAMDAKRANGFMEIRTMLMKHVWRVRKMFRHIRIHFICESNMGQEASHMESMLKEVPMLTTESEKTRAGVTTTYARKELYILELQRHIVTRSLFFSEVRGFPGISSECRAILRKELLGFKRLTVENKTVQNKFIYTGKQRGQDDTVMALSIGIWWAIKLISSRDT
;
A
#
# COMPACT_ATOMS: atom_id res chain seq x y z
N MET A 1 -16.71 16.03 41.27
CA MET A 1 -16.69 14.57 40.96
C MET A 1 -16.73 14.40 39.47
N ASN A 2 -15.66 13.85 38.91
CA ASN A 2 -15.62 13.63 37.47
C ASN A 2 -16.42 12.35 37.10
N LEU A 3 -16.65 12.14 35.79
CA LEU A 3 -17.50 11.04 35.30
C LEU A 3 -16.97 9.66 35.75
N SER A 4 -15.65 9.50 35.88
CA SER A 4 -14.99 8.25 36.28
C SER A 4 -15.22 7.93 37.77
N GLU A 5 -15.29 8.94 38.64
CA GLU A 5 -15.60 8.79 40.06
C GLU A 5 -17.08 8.40 40.26
N ARG A 6 -17.99 8.98 39.48
CA ARG A 6 -19.42 8.61 39.49
C ARG A 6 -19.64 7.18 39.01
N VAL A 7 -18.96 6.77 37.97
CA VAL A 7 -19.02 5.37 37.47
C VAL A 7 -18.46 4.40 38.51
N ALA A 8 -17.33 4.73 39.15
CA ALA A 8 -16.74 3.91 40.20
C ALA A 8 -17.65 3.79 41.43
N GLU A 9 -18.32 4.87 41.80
CA GLU A 9 -19.26 4.90 42.94
C GLU A 9 -20.55 4.13 42.63
N THR A 10 -21.07 4.27 41.41
CA THR A 10 -22.23 3.51 40.94
C THR A 10 -21.93 2.01 40.89
N VAL A 11 -20.76 1.62 40.38
CA VAL A 11 -20.31 0.22 40.35
C VAL A 11 -20.14 -0.33 41.77
N ARG A 12 -19.58 0.44 42.72
CA ARG A 12 -19.46 0.04 44.12
C ARG A 12 -20.84 -0.12 44.78
N PHE A 13 -21.77 0.78 44.49
CA PHE A 13 -23.15 0.71 45.03
C PHE A 13 -23.89 -0.53 44.53
N TYR A 14 -23.86 -0.81 43.23
CA TYR A 14 -24.52 -1.99 42.69
C TYR A 14 -23.82 -3.30 43.11
N LYS A 15 -22.49 -3.30 43.23
CA LYS A 15 -21.72 -4.43 43.76
C LYS A 15 -22.08 -4.73 45.20
N SER A 16 -22.14 -3.72 46.07
CA SER A 16 -22.55 -3.86 47.49
C SER A 16 -23.99 -4.32 47.65
N ARG A 17 -24.93 -3.84 46.80
CA ARG A 17 -26.32 -4.25 46.81
C ARG A 17 -26.51 -5.68 46.33
N TYR A 18 -25.81 -6.07 45.25
CA TYR A 18 -25.80 -7.41 44.70
C TYR A 18 -25.17 -8.42 45.68
N GLU A 19 -24.08 -8.06 46.35
CA GLU A 19 -23.47 -8.88 47.40
C GLU A 19 -24.39 -9.09 48.59
N LYS A 20 -25.19 -8.10 49.00
CA LYS A 20 -26.19 -8.25 50.05
C LYS A 20 -27.37 -9.14 49.65
N GLU A 21 -27.87 -9.03 48.43
CA GLU A 21 -28.96 -9.88 47.92
C GLU A 21 -28.53 -11.32 47.71
N VAL A 22 -27.29 -11.53 47.20
CA VAL A 22 -26.72 -12.87 47.01
C VAL A 22 -26.36 -13.55 48.34
N LEU A 23 -25.82 -12.81 49.33
CA LEU A 23 -25.56 -13.34 50.68
C LEU A 23 -26.85 -13.76 51.40
N HIS A 24 -28.00 -13.07 51.15
CA HIS A 24 -29.27 -13.50 51.69
C HIS A 24 -29.85 -14.75 51.03
N SER A 25 -29.56 -14.97 49.74
CA SER A 25 -29.98 -16.16 48.98
C SER A 25 -29.02 -17.37 49.23
N ALA A 26 -27.74 -17.10 49.47
CA ALA A 26 -26.67 -18.08 49.58
C ALA A 26 -26.59 -18.80 50.92
N LYS A 27 -27.38 -18.42 51.95
CA LYS A 27 -27.56 -19.24 53.15
C LYS A 27 -28.24 -20.59 52.87
N ARG A 28 -28.67 -20.86 51.61
CA ARG A 28 -29.38 -22.08 51.20
C ARG A 28 -28.72 -22.96 50.12
N SER A 29 -27.56 -22.62 49.57
CA SER A 29 -26.96 -23.47 48.55
C SER A 29 -25.43 -23.42 48.54
N ARG A 30 -24.81 -24.62 48.43
CA ARG A 30 -23.35 -24.85 48.34
C ARG A 30 -22.72 -24.35 47.02
N ASP A 31 -23.50 -23.81 46.09
CA ASP A 31 -23.04 -23.45 44.75
C ASP A 31 -22.47 -22.02 44.60
N VAL A 32 -22.41 -21.25 45.70
CA VAL A 32 -22.00 -19.83 45.67
C VAL A 32 -20.50 -19.69 45.35
N THR A 33 -19.67 -20.63 45.69
CA THR A 33 -18.22 -20.61 45.42
C THR A 33 -17.92 -20.83 43.93
N GLU A 34 -18.80 -21.48 43.20
CA GLU A 34 -18.66 -21.67 41.76
C GLU A 34 -19.18 -20.47 40.95
N LEU A 35 -20.19 -19.78 41.44
CA LEU A 35 -20.74 -18.56 40.78
C LEU A 35 -19.77 -17.37 40.80
N PHE A 36 -18.99 -17.22 41.87
CA PHE A 36 -17.96 -16.17 41.93
C PHE A 36 -16.62 -16.58 41.32
N ALA A 37 -16.39 -17.85 41.06
CA ALA A 37 -15.30 -18.34 40.24
C ALA A 37 -15.74 -18.45 38.77
N ARG A 38 -16.37 -17.44 38.19
CA ARG A 38 -16.33 -17.30 36.72
C ARG A 38 -14.87 -17.30 36.33
N LYS A 39 -14.38 -18.51 36.00
CA LYS A 39 -13.04 -18.66 35.42
C LYS A 39 -12.97 -17.66 34.32
N ARG A 40 -12.10 -16.64 34.46
CA ARG A 40 -11.84 -15.70 33.37
C ARG A 40 -11.73 -16.48 32.08
N PRO A 41 -12.37 -16.07 30.97
CA PRO A 41 -12.29 -16.75 29.69
C PRO A 41 -10.83 -17.13 29.40
N ARG A 42 -10.58 -18.31 28.87
CA ARG A 42 -9.20 -18.78 28.63
C ARG A 42 -8.40 -17.80 27.80
N GLY A 43 -9.05 -17.09 26.87
CA GLY A 43 -8.47 -16.03 26.04
C GLY A 43 -7.86 -14.86 26.83
N VAL A 44 -8.58 -14.35 27.83
CA VAL A 44 -8.09 -13.28 28.70
C VAL A 44 -6.84 -13.72 29.47
N ARG A 45 -6.71 -15.00 29.81
CA ARG A 45 -5.50 -15.54 30.45
C ARG A 45 -4.28 -15.47 29.54
N TYR A 46 -4.44 -15.69 28.22
CA TYR A 46 -3.33 -15.59 27.28
C TYR A 46 -2.89 -14.14 27.07
N ILE A 47 -3.82 -13.19 27.00
CA ILE A 47 -3.53 -11.75 27.00
C ILE A 47 -2.68 -11.38 28.23
N ASP A 48 -3.12 -11.77 29.42
CA ASP A 48 -2.41 -11.50 30.67
C ASP A 48 -1.02 -12.17 30.71
N ARG A 49 -0.89 -13.40 30.17
CA ARG A 49 0.40 -14.11 30.09
C ARG A 49 1.35 -13.41 29.12
N VAL A 50 0.89 -12.95 27.95
CA VAL A 50 1.68 -12.20 26.97
C VAL A 50 2.15 -10.89 27.58
N ARG A 51 1.25 -10.11 28.21
CA ARG A 51 1.62 -8.87 28.92
C ARG A 51 2.64 -9.09 30.04
N ARG A 52 2.49 -10.18 30.79
CA ARG A 52 3.46 -10.55 31.83
C ARG A 52 4.84 -10.90 31.25
N ALA A 53 4.87 -11.66 30.16
CA ALA A 53 6.10 -11.99 29.46
C ALA A 53 6.78 -10.73 28.93
N LEU A 54 6.03 -9.82 28.29
CA LEU A 54 6.55 -8.53 27.80
C LEU A 54 7.14 -7.67 28.91
N ARG A 55 6.51 -7.65 30.10
CA ARG A 55 7.05 -6.91 31.28
C ARG A 55 8.28 -7.57 31.89
N GLY A 56 8.45 -8.87 31.74
CA GLY A 56 9.60 -9.63 32.26
C GLY A 56 10.84 -9.60 31.37
N MET A 57 10.80 -8.90 30.23
CA MET A 57 11.96 -8.83 29.33
C MET A 57 13.05 -7.88 29.83
N PRO A 58 14.32 -8.13 29.46
CA PRO A 58 15.47 -7.40 30.01
C PRO A 58 15.62 -5.97 29.51
N LEU A 59 14.82 -5.55 28.52
CA LEU A 59 14.84 -4.21 27.95
C LEU A 59 13.55 -3.46 28.27
N GLU A 60 13.68 -2.24 28.74
CA GLU A 60 12.57 -1.34 28.91
C GLU A 60 12.02 -0.92 27.55
N ARG A 61 10.69 -0.96 27.43
CA ARG A 61 9.99 -0.59 26.19
C ARG A 61 9.73 0.91 26.18
N SER A 62 9.95 1.55 25.04
CA SER A 62 9.44 2.92 24.81
C SER A 62 7.90 2.92 24.78
N GLU A 63 7.30 4.10 24.98
CA GLU A 63 5.83 4.28 24.89
C GLU A 63 5.29 3.71 23.56
N MET A 64 5.93 4.04 22.46
CA MET A 64 5.56 3.53 21.14
C MET A 64 5.64 1.99 21.02
N GLN A 65 6.62 1.36 21.65
CA GLN A 65 6.69 -0.10 21.67
C GLN A 65 5.59 -0.72 22.53
N VAL A 66 5.14 -0.03 23.57
CA VAL A 66 3.97 -0.45 24.36
C VAL A 66 2.69 -0.37 23.52
N GLU A 67 2.48 0.72 22.78
CA GLU A 67 1.35 0.89 21.86
C GLU A 67 1.35 -0.16 20.74
N PHE A 68 2.51 -0.44 20.14
CA PHE A 68 2.63 -1.53 19.16
C PHE A 68 2.21 -2.86 19.76
N HIS A 69 2.68 -3.20 20.94
CA HIS A 69 2.34 -4.48 21.58
C HIS A 69 0.84 -4.58 21.91
N GLU A 70 0.18 -3.48 22.30
CA GLU A 70 -1.27 -3.47 22.50
C GLU A 70 -2.02 -3.66 21.16
N ALA A 71 -1.58 -3.00 20.09
CA ALA A 71 -2.14 -3.21 18.75
C ALA A 71 -1.93 -4.65 18.24
N PHE A 72 -0.75 -5.23 18.49
CA PHE A 72 -0.44 -6.61 18.13
C PHE A 72 -1.26 -7.61 18.92
N MET A 73 -1.47 -7.38 20.22
CA MET A 73 -2.35 -8.22 21.04
C MET A 73 -3.79 -8.16 20.56
N ARG A 74 -4.27 -6.98 20.22
CA ARG A 74 -5.61 -6.78 19.64
C ARG A 74 -5.78 -7.57 18.34
N ALA A 75 -4.81 -7.51 17.44
CA ALA A 75 -4.84 -8.29 16.20
C ALA A 75 -4.86 -9.80 16.44
N CYS A 76 -4.21 -10.28 17.49
CA CYS A 76 -4.10 -11.69 17.82
C CYS A 76 -5.25 -12.21 18.72
N VAL A 77 -6.28 -11.41 19.01
CA VAL A 77 -7.33 -11.81 19.96
C VAL A 77 -8.02 -13.12 19.56
N ARG A 78 -8.27 -13.35 18.28
CA ARG A 78 -8.89 -14.59 17.78
C ARG A 78 -8.01 -15.81 18.04
N LEU A 79 -6.71 -15.68 17.90
CA LEU A 79 -5.75 -16.74 18.27
C LEU A 79 -5.84 -17.04 19.77
N PHE A 80 -5.93 -16.01 20.61
CA PHE A 80 -5.97 -16.20 22.07
C PHE A 80 -7.22 -16.90 22.56
N VAL A 81 -8.35 -16.74 21.84
CA VAL A 81 -9.63 -17.34 22.20
C VAL A 81 -9.98 -18.61 21.43
N ARG A 82 -9.13 -19.08 20.52
CA ARG A 82 -9.46 -20.18 19.59
C ARG A 82 -9.93 -21.49 20.27
N ASP A 83 -9.51 -21.70 21.50
CA ASP A 83 -9.88 -22.89 22.29
C ASP A 83 -11.07 -22.65 23.24
N ASP A 84 -11.71 -21.49 23.14
CA ASP A 84 -12.85 -21.11 23.96
C ASP A 84 -14.06 -20.76 23.06
N PRO A 85 -14.94 -21.74 22.80
CA PRO A 85 -16.09 -21.54 21.91
C PRO A 85 -17.12 -20.56 22.47
N HIS A 86 -17.03 -20.19 23.75
CA HIS A 86 -17.92 -19.24 24.41
C HIS A 86 -17.31 -17.85 24.59
N ALA A 87 -16.10 -17.62 24.06
CA ALA A 87 -15.46 -16.31 24.15
C ALA A 87 -16.17 -15.28 23.27
N ASP A 88 -16.66 -14.22 23.88
CA ASP A 88 -17.16 -13.05 23.18
C ASP A 88 -16.00 -12.07 22.97
N ILE A 89 -15.55 -11.96 21.71
CA ILE A 89 -14.46 -11.07 21.31
C ILE A 89 -14.86 -9.60 21.55
N GLY A 90 -16.13 -9.24 21.35
CA GLY A 90 -16.64 -7.89 21.59
C GLY A 90 -16.61 -7.53 23.07
N GLU A 91 -16.92 -8.48 23.96
CA GLU A 91 -16.81 -8.30 25.41
C GLU A 91 -15.33 -8.13 25.82
N ILE A 92 -14.45 -8.97 25.31
CA ILE A 92 -13.01 -8.86 25.55
C ILE A 92 -12.47 -7.52 25.06
N ALA A 93 -12.84 -7.07 23.87
CA ALA A 93 -12.42 -5.77 23.35
C ALA A 93 -12.85 -4.61 24.27
N ARG A 94 -14.09 -4.63 24.73
CA ARG A 94 -14.61 -3.62 25.68
C ARG A 94 -13.87 -3.66 27.02
N GLU A 95 -13.61 -4.85 27.58
CA GLU A 95 -12.84 -5.01 28.82
C GLU A 95 -11.39 -4.51 28.69
N GLN A 96 -10.78 -4.68 27.51
CA GLN A 96 -9.42 -4.23 27.23
C GLN A 96 -9.34 -2.77 26.77
N GLY A 97 -10.48 -2.09 26.53
CA GLY A 97 -10.51 -0.73 26.00
C GLY A 97 -10.10 -0.64 24.54
N TRP A 98 -10.27 -1.71 23.76
CA TRP A 98 -9.97 -1.72 22.33
C TRP A 98 -11.17 -1.21 21.51
N ASP A 99 -10.89 -0.30 20.59
CA ASP A 99 -11.85 0.33 19.69
C ASP A 99 -12.29 -0.58 18.53
N ASN A 100 -11.43 -1.54 18.14
CA ASN A 100 -11.69 -2.53 17.09
C ASN A 100 -10.94 -3.85 17.36
N THR A 101 -11.24 -4.88 16.56
CA THR A 101 -10.57 -6.20 16.62
C THR A 101 -10.08 -6.63 15.25
N LYS A 102 -9.62 -5.69 14.42
CA LYS A 102 -9.02 -5.96 13.12
C LYS A 102 -7.75 -6.81 13.32
N GLN A 103 -7.64 -7.89 12.55
CA GLN A 103 -6.54 -8.85 12.68
C GLN A 103 -5.27 -8.42 11.93
N GLN A 104 -5.33 -7.32 11.20
CA GLN A 104 -4.23 -6.82 10.38
C GLN A 104 -3.79 -5.45 10.91
N VAL A 105 -2.50 -5.37 11.27
CA VAL A 105 -1.85 -4.14 11.76
C VAL A 105 -0.74 -3.73 10.82
N LEU A 106 -0.78 -2.50 10.36
CA LEU A 106 0.27 -1.89 9.56
C LEU A 106 0.94 -0.76 10.34
N CYS A 107 2.27 -0.81 10.47
CA CYS A 107 3.03 0.19 11.22
C CYS A 107 4.09 0.86 10.34
N LEU A 108 4.11 2.20 10.36
CA LEU A 108 5.18 3.02 9.79
C LEU A 108 5.87 3.82 10.90
N THR A 109 7.20 3.72 10.95
CA THR A 109 8.00 4.46 11.95
C THR A 109 9.35 4.89 11.37
N PRO A 110 9.98 5.93 11.91
CA PRO A 110 11.34 6.29 11.53
C PRO A 110 12.33 5.15 11.74
N ARG A 111 13.49 5.23 11.11
CA ARG A 111 14.59 4.32 11.40
C ARG A 111 15.06 4.43 12.85
N ARG A 112 15.51 3.29 13.41
CA ARG A 112 16.04 3.20 14.78
C ARG A 112 15.00 3.50 15.87
N PHE A 113 13.71 3.29 15.59
CA PHE A 113 12.62 3.36 16.57
C PHE A 113 12.37 2.03 17.31
N GLY A 114 13.23 1.04 17.15
CA GLY A 114 13.11 -0.24 17.85
C GLY A 114 12.08 -1.18 17.27
N LYS A 115 11.67 -1.01 15.99
CA LYS A 115 10.72 -1.88 15.25
C LYS A 115 11.02 -3.38 15.41
N THR A 116 12.19 -3.79 14.97
CA THR A 116 12.65 -5.18 15.00
C THR A 116 12.60 -5.75 16.43
N TYR A 117 12.98 -4.95 17.42
CA TYR A 117 12.94 -5.35 18.83
C TYR A 117 11.49 -5.49 19.33
N ALA A 118 10.58 -4.59 18.95
CA ALA A 118 9.16 -4.68 19.31
C ALA A 118 8.54 -5.98 18.76
N VAL A 119 8.76 -6.29 17.49
CA VAL A 119 8.29 -7.55 16.89
C VAL A 119 8.91 -8.76 17.57
N ALA A 120 10.23 -8.75 17.81
CA ALA A 120 10.93 -9.87 18.46
C ALA A 120 10.46 -10.09 19.90
N MET A 121 10.25 -9.04 20.68
CA MET A 121 9.67 -9.12 22.04
C MET A 121 8.28 -9.74 22.00
N PHE A 122 7.42 -9.26 21.10
CA PHE A 122 6.06 -9.76 20.98
C PHE A 122 6.04 -11.23 20.55
N ALA A 123 6.81 -11.59 19.53
CA ALA A 123 6.92 -12.98 19.07
C ALA A 123 7.43 -13.91 20.17
N ALA A 124 8.43 -13.50 20.93
CA ALA A 124 8.95 -14.25 22.09
C ALA A 124 7.89 -14.39 23.19
N ALA A 125 7.14 -13.31 23.48
CA ALA A 125 6.07 -13.34 24.49
C ALA A 125 4.93 -14.29 24.09
N VAL A 126 4.49 -14.27 22.84
CA VAL A 126 3.49 -15.20 22.31
C VAL A 126 4.01 -16.62 22.34
N LEU A 127 5.26 -16.86 21.93
CA LEU A 127 5.88 -18.18 21.89
C LEU A 127 5.91 -18.84 23.28
N VAL A 128 6.13 -18.08 24.35
CA VAL A 128 6.13 -18.63 25.71
C VAL A 128 4.75 -18.70 26.35
N ALA A 129 3.83 -17.80 25.98
CA ALA A 129 2.54 -17.64 26.63
C ALA A 129 1.41 -18.42 25.98
N VAL A 130 1.42 -18.59 24.65
CA VAL A 130 0.30 -19.12 23.86
C VAL A 130 0.63 -20.53 23.36
N PRO A 131 -0.07 -21.55 23.84
CA PRO A 131 0.14 -22.94 23.39
C PRO A 131 -0.24 -23.12 21.92
N ARG A 132 0.44 -24.05 21.25
CA ARG A 132 0.15 -24.46 19.86
C ARG A 132 0.15 -23.29 18.87
N SER A 133 0.82 -22.18 19.21
CA SER A 133 0.95 -21.05 18.30
C SER A 133 2.02 -21.32 17.23
N GLU A 134 1.69 -21.00 16.00
CA GLU A 134 2.60 -21.07 14.86
C GLU A 134 2.81 -19.63 14.33
N GLN A 135 4.04 -19.18 14.29
CA GLN A 135 4.39 -17.84 13.89
C GLN A 135 5.32 -17.86 12.69
N ALA A 136 5.06 -17.04 11.69
CA ALA A 136 5.86 -16.92 10.48
C ALA A 136 6.42 -15.51 10.35
N ILE A 137 7.72 -15.38 10.16
CA ILE A 137 8.40 -14.10 9.97
C ILE A 137 8.91 -14.03 8.53
N PHE A 138 8.52 -12.98 7.83
CA PHE A 138 9.01 -12.64 6.50
C PHE A 138 9.91 -11.42 6.61
N SER A 139 11.15 -11.55 6.16
CA SER A 139 12.14 -10.46 6.15
C SER A 139 12.72 -10.28 4.76
N THR A 140 13.25 -9.10 4.45
CA THR A 140 13.80 -8.76 3.13
C THR A 140 15.00 -9.60 2.70
N GLY A 141 15.66 -10.30 3.62
CA GLY A 141 16.78 -11.15 3.31
C GLY A 141 17.17 -12.13 4.42
N ARG A 142 17.91 -13.18 4.07
CA ARG A 142 18.30 -14.28 4.99
C ARG A 142 19.01 -13.78 6.26
N ARG A 143 19.90 -12.78 6.15
CA ARG A 143 20.60 -12.22 7.32
C ARG A 143 19.65 -11.52 8.30
N ALA A 144 18.67 -10.77 7.79
CA ALA A 144 17.66 -10.12 8.62
C ALA A 144 16.78 -11.16 9.34
N SER A 145 16.34 -12.17 8.62
CA SER A 145 15.62 -13.33 9.11
C SER A 145 16.32 -14.02 10.27
N GLN A 146 17.58 -14.36 10.10
CA GLN A 146 18.41 -15.02 11.14
C GLN A 146 18.57 -14.14 12.37
N LYS A 147 18.89 -12.85 12.16
CA LYS A 147 19.02 -11.87 13.24
C LYS A 147 17.75 -11.73 14.06
N MET A 148 16.59 -11.77 13.40
CA MET A 148 15.30 -11.72 14.08
C MET A 148 15.10 -12.94 14.97
N LEU A 149 15.35 -14.15 14.48
CA LEU A 149 15.23 -15.38 15.29
C LEU A 149 16.20 -15.40 16.47
N GLU A 150 17.45 -14.98 16.28
CA GLU A 150 18.40 -14.84 17.38
C GLU A 150 17.89 -13.85 18.45
N THR A 151 17.30 -12.75 18.04
CA THR A 151 16.73 -11.73 18.94
C THR A 151 15.52 -12.30 19.70
N ILE A 152 14.62 -13.04 19.01
CA ILE A 152 13.49 -13.72 19.64
C ILE A 152 13.99 -14.75 20.65
N HIS A 153 14.97 -15.55 20.28
CA HIS A 153 15.56 -16.55 21.17
C HIS A 153 16.15 -15.90 22.43
N MET A 154 16.88 -14.80 22.28
CA MET A 154 17.43 -14.04 23.41
C MET A 154 16.32 -13.58 24.37
N PHE A 155 15.26 -12.94 23.88
CA PHE A 155 14.14 -12.48 24.71
C PHE A 155 13.40 -13.67 25.36
N MET A 156 13.13 -14.71 24.59
CA MET A 156 12.45 -15.91 25.07
C MET A 156 13.20 -16.52 26.27
N GLN A 157 14.52 -16.61 26.24
CA GLN A 157 15.30 -17.22 27.34
C GLN A 157 15.08 -16.52 28.69
N HIS A 158 14.84 -15.21 28.71
CA HIS A 158 14.60 -14.45 29.93
C HIS A 158 13.21 -14.69 30.53
N VAL A 159 12.21 -15.02 29.70
CA VAL A 159 10.81 -15.11 30.14
C VAL A 159 10.22 -16.51 30.04
N LYS A 160 11.00 -17.47 29.57
CA LYS A 160 10.59 -18.86 29.39
C LYS A 160 10.33 -19.55 30.73
N PRO A 161 9.10 -20.02 31.01
CA PRO A 161 8.83 -20.78 32.22
C PRO A 161 9.57 -22.14 32.22
N PRO A 162 9.88 -22.69 33.41
CA PRO A 162 10.64 -23.96 33.52
C PRO A 162 10.01 -25.14 32.81
N GLY A 163 8.68 -25.17 32.67
CA GLY A 163 7.94 -26.27 32.01
C GLY A 163 8.05 -26.28 30.47
N LEU A 164 8.63 -25.25 29.86
CA LEU A 164 8.85 -25.20 28.42
C LEU A 164 10.28 -25.63 28.08
N LYS A 165 10.41 -26.60 27.17
CA LYS A 165 11.68 -27.09 26.66
C LYS A 165 11.88 -26.64 25.21
N VAL A 166 13.10 -26.23 24.86
CA VAL A 166 13.50 -25.97 23.47
C VAL A 166 13.73 -27.33 22.80
N LEU A 167 12.95 -27.64 21.76
CA LEU A 167 13.14 -28.84 20.94
C LEU A 167 14.12 -28.58 19.81
N LYS A 168 13.99 -27.43 19.19
CA LYS A 168 14.82 -27.06 18.04
C LYS A 168 15.10 -25.57 18.05
N PHE A 169 16.34 -25.22 17.79
CA PHE A 169 16.77 -23.86 17.51
C PHE A 169 17.84 -23.88 16.43
N ASN A 170 17.55 -23.27 15.31
CA ASN A 170 18.48 -23.09 14.21
C ASN A 170 18.22 -21.75 13.51
N GLN A 171 18.82 -21.52 12.34
CA GLN A 171 18.74 -20.27 11.60
C GLN A 171 17.35 -19.97 11.01
N GLU A 172 16.42 -20.92 11.01
CA GLU A 172 15.11 -20.82 10.35
C GLU A 172 13.93 -21.14 11.28
N LEU A 173 14.18 -21.78 12.45
CA LEU A 173 13.13 -22.30 13.31
C LEU A 173 13.51 -22.25 14.77
N ILE A 174 12.58 -21.75 15.60
CA ILE A 174 12.54 -22.00 17.05
C ILE A 174 11.31 -22.86 17.33
N GLU A 175 11.50 -24.02 17.95
CA GLU A 175 10.41 -24.90 18.36
C GLU A 175 10.50 -25.19 19.86
N LEU A 176 9.39 -24.96 20.56
CA LEU A 176 9.23 -25.27 21.97
C LEU A 176 8.19 -26.37 22.19
N VAL A 177 8.35 -27.13 23.25
CA VAL A 177 7.34 -28.07 23.74
C VAL A 177 7.06 -27.84 25.21
N GLY A 178 5.80 -27.93 25.58
CA GLY A 178 5.31 -27.87 26.95
C GLY A 178 4.10 -28.76 27.15
N PRO A 179 3.53 -28.78 28.37
CA PRO A 179 2.36 -29.62 28.68
C PRO A 179 1.14 -29.35 27.79
N GLU A 180 1.01 -28.10 27.30
CA GLU A 180 -0.12 -27.66 26.47
C GLU A 180 0.16 -27.79 24.94
N GLY A 181 1.26 -28.43 24.54
CA GLY A 181 1.62 -28.73 23.15
C GLY A 181 2.86 -28.01 22.64
N LYS A 182 3.13 -28.20 21.34
CA LYS A 182 4.23 -27.57 20.63
C LYS A 182 3.85 -26.15 20.19
N ARG A 183 4.86 -25.32 20.00
CA ARG A 183 4.74 -23.95 19.46
C ARG A 183 6.00 -23.57 18.71
N SER A 184 5.87 -22.77 17.68
CA SER A 184 7.01 -22.48 16.80
C SER A 184 7.03 -21.04 16.27
N VAL A 185 8.23 -20.60 15.92
CA VAL A 185 8.48 -19.42 15.09
C VAL A 185 9.38 -19.84 13.95
N CYS A 186 8.89 -19.71 12.73
CA CYS A 186 9.65 -19.94 11.50
C CYS A 186 10.01 -18.60 10.86
N SER A 187 11.21 -18.51 10.30
CA SER A 187 11.66 -17.31 9.59
C SER A 187 11.97 -17.62 8.14
N TYR A 188 11.42 -16.82 7.26
CA TYR A 188 11.48 -16.98 5.82
C TYR A 188 12.07 -15.74 5.16
N PRO A 189 13.13 -15.89 4.34
CA PRO A 189 13.56 -14.80 3.47
C PRO A 189 12.49 -14.57 2.39
N SER A 190 12.17 -13.32 2.09
CA SER A 190 11.13 -12.95 1.12
C SER A 190 11.53 -13.26 -0.32
N ASN A 191 11.38 -14.54 -0.72
CA ASN A 191 11.53 -15.00 -2.09
C ASN A 191 10.27 -15.76 -2.50
N ALA A 192 9.41 -15.15 -3.31
CA ALA A 192 8.09 -15.66 -3.67
C ALA A 192 8.10 -17.11 -4.20
N LYS A 193 9.16 -17.52 -4.89
CA LYS A 193 9.22 -18.88 -5.49
C LYS A 193 9.31 -20.01 -4.48
N THR A 194 9.81 -19.76 -3.27
CA THR A 194 10.07 -20.78 -2.24
C THR A 194 9.07 -20.78 -1.09
N LEU A 195 8.11 -19.84 -1.08
CA LEU A 195 7.20 -19.59 0.04
C LEU A 195 5.81 -20.23 -0.10
N ARG A 196 5.54 -20.95 -1.19
CA ARG A 196 4.26 -21.66 -1.35
C ARG A 196 4.14 -22.79 -0.33
N GLY A 197 3.03 -22.81 0.41
CA GLY A 197 2.78 -23.79 1.47
C GLY A 197 3.23 -23.36 2.87
N VAL A 198 3.74 -22.15 3.04
CA VAL A 198 3.98 -21.54 4.35
C VAL A 198 2.65 -21.11 4.96
N GLY A 199 2.51 -21.19 6.27
CA GLY A 199 1.35 -20.72 7.01
C GLY A 199 1.73 -20.38 8.44
N GLY A 200 0.78 -19.85 9.20
CA GLY A 200 0.95 -19.54 10.62
C GLY A 200 -0.27 -18.81 11.18
N ASP A 201 -0.39 -18.85 12.50
CA ASP A 201 -1.41 -18.08 13.22
C ASP A 201 -1.08 -16.58 13.22
N ILE A 202 0.21 -16.23 13.18
CA ILE A 202 0.68 -14.84 13.12
C ILE A 202 1.74 -14.70 12.03
N LEU A 203 1.51 -13.75 11.14
CA LEU A 203 2.43 -13.39 10.07
C LEU A 203 3.09 -12.05 10.42
N TYR A 204 4.40 -12.04 10.54
CA TYR A 204 5.19 -10.82 10.74
C TYR A 204 5.88 -10.45 9.44
N LEU A 205 5.66 -9.23 8.96
CA LEU A 205 6.40 -8.65 7.84
C LEU A 205 7.35 -7.58 8.37
N GLU A 206 8.64 -7.89 8.39
CA GLU A 206 9.68 -6.94 8.79
C GLU A 206 10.19 -6.18 7.57
N GLU A 207 10.25 -4.85 7.68
CA GLU A 207 10.56 -3.92 6.59
C GLU A 207 9.66 -4.17 5.36
N ALA A 208 8.36 -4.25 5.60
CA ALA A 208 7.34 -4.61 4.61
C ALA A 208 7.37 -3.73 3.35
N ALA A 209 7.66 -2.43 3.46
CA ALA A 209 7.77 -1.53 2.33
C ALA A 209 8.91 -1.87 1.36
N PHE A 210 9.88 -2.71 1.79
CA PHE A 210 11.02 -3.14 0.97
C PHE A 210 10.84 -4.54 0.39
N MET A 211 9.72 -5.21 0.69
CA MET A 211 9.39 -6.50 0.09
C MET A 211 8.86 -6.32 -1.33
N SER A 212 8.96 -7.38 -2.15
CA SER A 212 8.30 -7.36 -3.45
C SER A 212 6.77 -7.47 -3.30
N MET A 213 6.04 -6.79 -4.18
CA MET A 213 4.58 -6.88 -4.24
C MET A 213 4.09 -8.33 -4.37
N ASP A 214 4.81 -9.15 -5.15
CA ASP A 214 4.45 -10.55 -5.38
C ASP A 214 4.41 -11.36 -4.08
N VAL A 215 5.35 -11.12 -3.15
CA VAL A 215 5.35 -11.80 -1.84
C VAL A 215 4.10 -11.40 -1.04
N PHE A 216 3.74 -10.13 -1.07
CA PHE A 216 2.56 -9.67 -0.33
C PHE A 216 1.27 -10.22 -0.96
N PHE A 217 1.07 -10.03 -2.26
CA PHE A 217 -0.21 -10.37 -2.91
C PHE A 217 -0.35 -11.85 -3.24
N GLU A 218 0.72 -12.57 -3.59
CA GLU A 218 0.64 -13.98 -3.97
C GLU A 218 0.81 -14.95 -2.79
N ILE A 219 1.49 -14.53 -1.72
CA ILE A 219 1.83 -15.39 -0.58
C ILE A 219 1.07 -14.95 0.67
N VAL A 220 1.24 -13.69 1.10
CA VAL A 220 0.69 -13.21 2.39
C VAL A 220 -0.82 -13.06 2.31
N THR A 221 -1.35 -12.41 1.28
CA THR A 221 -2.79 -12.13 1.15
C THR A 221 -3.65 -13.39 1.18
N PRO A 222 -3.35 -14.49 0.46
CA PRO A 222 -4.12 -15.73 0.58
C PRO A 222 -4.12 -16.35 1.99
N LEU A 223 -3.06 -16.16 2.78
CA LEU A 223 -3.01 -16.65 4.15
C LEU A 223 -3.96 -15.89 5.09
N LEU A 224 -4.34 -14.66 4.74
CA LEU A 224 -5.28 -13.85 5.53
C LEU A 224 -6.73 -14.33 5.40
N GLU A 225 -7.04 -15.24 4.49
CA GLU A 225 -8.36 -15.89 4.38
C GLU A 225 -8.62 -16.83 5.58
N MET A 226 -7.56 -17.25 6.27
CA MET A 226 -7.69 -18.12 7.46
C MET A 226 -8.26 -17.32 8.64
N GLN A 227 -9.33 -17.80 9.24
CA GLN A 227 -10.13 -17.09 10.26
C GLN A 227 -9.31 -16.58 11.45
N GLN A 228 -8.23 -17.25 11.82
CA GLN A 228 -7.44 -16.93 13.01
C GLN A 228 -6.13 -16.22 12.71
N THR A 229 -5.75 -16.11 11.44
CA THR A 229 -4.45 -15.54 11.04
C THR A 229 -4.42 -14.03 11.26
N ALA A 230 -3.47 -13.58 12.05
CA ALA A 230 -3.16 -12.19 12.27
C ALA A 230 -1.98 -11.75 11.40
N LEU A 231 -2.02 -10.52 10.88
CA LEU A 231 -0.92 -9.87 10.17
C LEU A 231 -0.37 -8.70 10.99
N ILE A 232 0.92 -8.70 11.20
CA ILE A 232 1.68 -7.60 11.82
C ILE A 232 2.77 -7.20 10.84
N ALA A 233 2.54 -6.10 10.13
CA ALA A 233 3.49 -5.56 9.16
C ALA A 233 4.09 -4.26 9.67
N ILE A 234 5.41 -4.14 9.65
CA ILE A 234 6.11 -2.97 10.17
C ILE A 234 7.24 -2.55 9.24
N SER A 235 7.37 -1.24 8.99
CA SER A 235 8.38 -0.71 8.09
C SER A 235 8.80 0.71 8.43
N THR A 236 9.88 1.13 7.81
CA THR A 236 10.20 2.55 7.61
C THR A 236 9.42 3.05 6.40
N PRO A 237 8.90 4.29 6.40
CA PRO A 237 8.22 4.85 5.24
C PRO A 237 9.07 4.82 3.98
N GLN A 238 8.43 4.62 2.87
CA GLN A 238 8.96 4.86 1.54
C GLN A 238 8.21 6.04 0.90
N ASP A 239 8.20 6.10 -0.41
CA ASP A 239 7.39 7.08 -1.13
C ASP A 239 5.90 6.74 -1.13
N ALA A 240 5.07 7.72 -1.44
CA ALA A 240 3.61 7.61 -1.47
C ALA A 240 3.11 6.56 -2.48
N THR A 241 3.89 6.25 -3.53
CA THR A 241 3.55 5.25 -4.54
C THR A 241 4.01 3.84 -4.17
N ASN A 242 4.64 3.66 -3.01
CA ASN A 242 4.99 2.33 -2.51
C ASN A 242 3.73 1.54 -2.16
N PHE A 243 3.68 0.26 -2.57
CA PHE A 243 2.50 -0.58 -2.31
C PHE A 243 2.13 -0.62 -0.83
N TYR A 244 3.13 -0.64 0.06
CA TYR A 244 2.88 -0.65 1.50
C TYR A 244 2.31 0.68 2.00
N SER A 245 2.72 1.82 1.41
CA SER A 245 2.11 3.13 1.68
C SER A 245 0.67 3.17 1.17
N GLU A 246 0.39 2.61 0.00
CA GLU A 246 -0.97 2.51 -0.56
C GLU A 246 -1.92 1.69 0.34
N LEU A 247 -1.43 0.64 1.03
CA LEU A 247 -2.26 -0.15 1.95
C LEU A 247 -2.84 0.66 3.11
N PHE A 248 -2.18 1.74 3.52
CA PHE A 248 -2.67 2.61 4.59
C PHE A 248 -3.90 3.43 4.19
N GLU A 249 -4.13 3.61 2.90
CA GLU A 249 -5.26 4.38 2.37
C GLU A 249 -6.44 3.50 1.94
N LEU A 250 -6.29 2.16 2.05
CA LEU A 250 -7.35 1.24 1.64
C LEU A 250 -8.53 1.30 2.60
N LYS A 251 -9.71 1.43 2.02
CA LYS A 251 -10.99 1.43 2.72
C LYS A 251 -11.83 0.24 2.28
N ASP A 252 -12.67 -0.23 3.15
CA ASP A 252 -13.65 -1.24 2.85
C ASP A 252 -14.89 -0.64 2.12
N SER A 253 -15.89 -1.46 1.84
CA SER A 253 -17.12 -1.04 1.18
C SER A 253 -17.98 -0.05 2.00
N SER A 254 -17.73 0.08 3.31
CA SER A 254 -18.40 1.04 4.20
C SER A 254 -17.65 2.38 4.30
N GLY A 255 -16.44 2.47 3.71
CA GLY A 255 -15.57 3.64 3.79
C GLY A 255 -14.66 3.66 5.02
N GLU A 256 -14.67 2.62 5.85
CA GLU A 256 -13.78 2.44 6.98
C GLU A 256 -12.39 1.95 6.53
N GLU A 257 -11.34 2.33 7.25
CA GLU A 257 -10.00 1.81 6.99
C GLU A 257 -10.00 0.27 7.01
N LEU A 258 -9.40 -0.36 5.98
CA LEU A 258 -9.35 -1.82 5.89
C LEU A 258 -8.46 -2.43 6.97
N PHE A 259 -7.36 -1.77 7.30
CA PHE A 259 -6.36 -2.21 8.26
C PHE A 259 -6.40 -1.36 9.55
N ASN A 260 -5.83 -1.89 10.63
CA ASN A 260 -5.49 -1.09 11.79
C ASN A 260 -4.12 -0.43 11.52
N THR A 261 -4.09 0.88 11.30
CA THR A 261 -2.91 1.61 10.88
C THR A 261 -2.27 2.38 12.03
N MET A 262 -0.93 2.34 12.11
CA MET A 262 -0.15 3.10 13.08
C MET A 262 0.97 3.86 12.35
N ARG A 263 0.88 5.19 12.34
CA ARG A 263 1.89 6.06 11.72
C ARG A 263 2.60 6.85 12.81
N VAL A 264 3.89 6.59 12.98
CA VAL A 264 4.75 7.36 13.87
C VAL A 264 5.58 8.31 13.03
N SER A 265 5.26 9.59 13.11
CA SER A 265 6.03 10.67 12.50
C SER A 265 6.54 11.63 13.57
N LEU A 266 7.76 12.10 13.45
CA LEU A 266 8.31 13.16 14.30
C LEU A 266 7.90 14.56 13.84
N ILE A 267 7.16 14.67 12.74
CA ILE A 267 6.59 15.92 12.23
C ILE A 267 5.09 15.84 12.40
N CYS A 268 4.47 16.82 13.04
CA CYS A 268 3.02 16.93 13.13
C CYS A 268 2.43 17.60 11.88
N ASP A 269 1.13 17.40 11.65
CA ASP A 269 0.45 17.89 10.45
C ASP A 269 0.56 19.42 10.32
N ALA A 270 0.46 20.16 11.42
CA ALA A 270 0.61 21.62 11.44
C ALA A 270 2.02 22.10 11.04
N CYS A 271 3.06 21.31 11.32
CA CYS A 271 4.44 21.65 10.93
C CYS A 271 4.80 21.14 9.53
N MET A 272 4.00 20.24 8.96
CA MET A 272 4.30 19.67 7.63
C MET A 272 4.32 20.73 6.53
N GLU A 273 3.47 21.75 6.63
CA GLU A 273 3.37 22.86 5.69
C GLU A 273 4.35 24.01 5.99
N SER A 274 5.15 23.92 7.06
CA SER A 274 6.12 24.95 7.40
C SER A 274 7.36 24.89 6.51
N GLU A 275 8.10 25.99 6.44
CA GLU A 275 9.37 26.08 5.70
C GLU A 275 10.42 25.07 6.19
N HIS A 276 10.38 24.72 7.49
CA HIS A 276 11.31 23.81 8.14
C HIS A 276 10.59 22.71 8.95
N PRO A 277 9.87 21.78 8.30
CA PRO A 277 9.11 20.74 8.99
C PRO A 277 9.98 19.84 9.90
N GLU A 278 11.26 19.64 9.53
CA GLU A 278 12.21 18.82 10.27
C GLU A 278 12.58 19.39 11.66
N ARG A 279 12.18 20.64 11.96
CA ARG A 279 12.38 21.31 13.25
C ARG A 279 11.16 21.23 14.16
N CYS A 280 10.18 20.39 13.83
CA CYS A 280 8.97 20.24 14.63
C CYS A 280 9.27 19.90 16.10
N PRO A 281 8.87 20.74 17.07
CA PRO A 281 9.09 20.46 18.48
C PRO A 281 7.98 19.63 19.12
N HIS A 282 6.80 19.58 18.51
CA HIS A 282 5.57 19.07 19.12
C HIS A 282 5.58 17.56 19.36
N ARG A 283 6.39 16.81 18.61
CA ARG A 283 6.51 15.35 18.71
C ARG A 283 7.87 14.88 19.26
N ALA A 284 8.62 15.77 19.90
CA ALA A 284 9.91 15.43 20.50
C ALA A 284 9.79 14.33 21.58
N HIS A 285 8.66 14.26 22.29
CA HIS A 285 8.38 13.23 23.31
C HIS A 285 8.32 11.81 22.73
N LEU A 286 8.08 11.64 21.43
CA LEU A 286 8.07 10.35 20.75
C LEU A 286 9.48 9.81 20.48
N ILE A 287 10.52 10.63 20.64
CA ILE A 287 11.90 10.21 20.40
C ILE A 287 12.28 9.17 21.45
N PRO A 288 12.68 7.95 21.05
CA PRO A 288 13.03 6.92 22.00
C PRO A 288 14.26 7.31 22.85
N PRO A 289 14.33 6.85 24.13
CA PRO A 289 15.40 7.24 25.06
C PRO A 289 16.82 6.83 24.65
N TRP A 290 16.95 5.87 23.72
CA TRP A 290 18.25 5.48 23.15
C TRP A 290 18.71 6.34 21.98
N LYS A 291 17.92 7.32 21.52
CA LYS A 291 18.35 8.34 20.56
C LYS A 291 18.84 9.58 21.30
N SER A 292 19.95 10.15 20.84
CA SER A 292 20.52 11.36 21.40
C SER A 292 20.20 12.56 20.52
N ASP A 293 19.72 13.66 21.11
CA ASP A 293 19.41 14.90 20.40
C ASP A 293 20.61 15.46 19.64
N ALA A 294 21.81 15.41 20.25
CA ALA A 294 23.04 15.85 19.61
C ALA A 294 23.35 15.02 18.33
N LYS A 295 23.13 13.69 18.38
CA LYS A 295 23.32 12.83 17.21
C LYS A 295 22.22 13.01 16.17
N LEU A 296 20.99 13.30 16.58
CA LEU A 296 19.92 13.65 15.67
C LEU A 296 20.24 14.93 14.91
N GLN A 297 20.77 15.96 15.60
CA GLN A 297 21.19 17.19 14.94
C GLN A 297 22.35 16.93 13.96
N MET A 298 23.37 16.18 14.36
CA MET A 298 24.46 15.78 13.47
C MET A 298 23.95 15.05 12.22
N VAL A 299 22.95 14.18 12.35
CA VAL A 299 22.35 13.47 11.22
C VAL A 299 21.61 14.44 10.31
N LYS A 300 20.88 15.42 10.85
CA LYS A 300 20.27 16.50 10.06
C LYS A 300 21.31 17.27 9.25
N ASP A 301 22.41 17.65 9.88
CA ASP A 301 23.50 18.38 9.23
C ASP A 301 24.16 17.54 8.10
N ILE A 302 24.29 16.23 8.29
CA ILE A 302 24.81 15.30 7.25
C ILE A 302 23.87 15.20 6.06
N TYR A 303 22.55 15.17 6.27
CA TYR A 303 21.59 15.13 5.17
C TYR A 303 21.60 16.43 4.36
N GLY A 304 21.85 17.59 4.98
CA GLY A 304 21.91 18.89 4.30
C GLY A 304 20.67 19.14 3.45
N ASP A 305 20.87 19.34 2.14
CA ASP A 305 19.79 19.59 1.18
C ASP A 305 18.91 18.36 0.85
N GLN A 306 19.26 17.17 1.35
CA GLN A 306 18.48 15.95 1.14
C GLN A 306 17.27 15.85 2.10
N THR A 307 16.45 16.88 2.13
CA THR A 307 15.32 17.04 3.07
C THR A 307 14.32 15.91 2.99
N GLN A 308 13.95 15.46 1.80
CA GLN A 308 13.01 14.33 1.61
C GLN A 308 13.55 13.03 2.20
N LEU A 309 14.85 12.76 2.02
CA LEU A 309 15.48 11.56 2.59
C LEU A 309 15.54 11.63 4.11
N LEU A 310 15.84 12.80 4.68
CA LEU A 310 15.79 13.06 6.12
C LEU A 310 14.36 12.84 6.67
N GLN A 311 13.34 13.41 6.01
CA GLN A 311 11.94 13.28 6.40
C GLN A 311 11.51 11.80 6.41
N ARG A 312 11.84 11.05 5.37
CA ARG A 312 11.52 9.64 5.24
C ARG A 312 12.22 8.77 6.28
N GLU A 313 13.54 8.84 6.31
CA GLU A 313 14.36 7.91 7.09
C GLU A 313 14.39 8.24 8.59
N SER A 314 14.49 9.53 8.93
CA SER A 314 14.69 9.97 10.30
C SER A 314 13.44 10.51 10.97
N MET A 315 12.50 11.07 10.20
CA MET A 315 11.27 11.69 10.73
C MET A 315 10.01 10.81 10.56
N GLY A 316 10.06 9.75 9.75
CA GLY A 316 8.95 8.83 9.59
C GLY A 316 7.83 9.33 8.69
N VAL A 317 8.14 10.22 7.76
CA VAL A 317 7.19 10.82 6.82
C VAL A 317 7.19 10.03 5.51
N ILE A 318 6.03 9.76 4.96
CA ILE A 318 5.88 9.30 3.57
C ILE A 318 6.18 10.50 2.67
N THR A 319 7.20 10.41 1.83
CA THR A 319 7.62 11.49 0.95
C THR A 319 7.17 11.25 -0.48
N GLU A 320 7.16 12.31 -1.28
CA GLU A 320 7.07 12.14 -2.73
C GLU A 320 8.29 11.38 -3.26
N ASP A 321 8.09 10.67 -4.35
CA ASP A 321 9.17 9.95 -4.99
C ASP A 321 10.01 10.88 -5.86
N ALA A 322 11.24 11.15 -5.47
CA ALA A 322 12.19 11.95 -6.25
C ALA A 322 12.45 11.40 -7.68
N SER A 323 12.13 10.13 -7.92
CA SER A 323 12.18 9.52 -9.25
C SER A 323 10.87 9.69 -10.04
N SER A 324 9.81 10.22 -9.43
CA SER A 324 8.54 10.48 -10.11
C SER A 324 8.73 11.48 -11.25
N VAL A 325 8.18 11.14 -12.42
CA VAL A 325 8.23 12.02 -13.59
C VAL A 325 7.18 13.10 -13.49
N PHE A 326 6.04 12.79 -12.94
CA PHE A 326 4.88 13.70 -12.84
C PHE A 326 4.67 14.06 -11.37
N PRO A 327 4.75 15.38 -11.01
CA PRO A 327 4.50 15.82 -9.63
C PRO A 327 3.09 15.46 -9.17
N GLN A 328 2.98 14.92 -7.97
CA GLN A 328 1.73 14.36 -7.45
C GLN A 328 0.61 15.41 -7.40
N ASP A 329 0.90 16.59 -6.89
CA ASP A 329 -0.06 17.70 -6.77
C ASP A 329 -0.64 18.13 -8.13
N HIS A 330 0.20 18.15 -9.18
CA HIS A 330 -0.24 18.46 -10.55
C HIS A 330 -1.07 17.33 -11.16
N VAL A 331 -0.73 16.06 -10.86
CA VAL A 331 -1.53 14.92 -11.31
C VAL A 331 -2.89 14.95 -10.61
N GLU A 332 -2.95 15.10 -9.29
CA GLU A 332 -4.21 15.13 -8.54
C GLU A 332 -5.11 16.25 -9.02
N TRP A 333 -4.55 17.43 -9.28
CA TRP A 333 -5.29 18.55 -9.84
C TRP A 333 -6.09 18.17 -11.10
N ILE A 334 -5.55 17.35 -12.02
CA ILE A 334 -6.24 16.92 -13.24
C ILE A 334 -7.50 16.10 -12.92
N PHE A 335 -7.43 15.27 -11.87
CA PHE A 335 -8.53 14.35 -11.52
C PHE A 335 -9.57 14.99 -10.59
N GLU A 336 -9.24 16.06 -9.90
CA GLU A 336 -10.12 16.85 -9.03
C GLU A 336 -10.93 17.90 -9.81
N GLN A 337 -10.49 18.27 -11.02
CA GLN A 337 -11.19 19.26 -11.83
C GLN A 337 -12.55 18.73 -12.29
N GLU A 338 -13.51 19.64 -12.38
CA GLU A 338 -14.77 19.36 -13.09
C GLU A 338 -14.50 19.00 -14.54
N ILE A 339 -15.29 18.06 -15.06
CA ILE A 339 -15.20 17.66 -16.45
C ILE A 339 -15.72 18.81 -17.32
N VAL A 340 -14.85 19.35 -18.15
CA VAL A 340 -15.19 20.52 -19.00
C VAL A 340 -15.84 20.10 -20.32
N ALA A 341 -16.72 20.94 -20.85
CA ALA A 341 -17.18 20.78 -22.21
C ALA A 341 -16.02 20.98 -23.20
N PRO A 342 -15.96 20.26 -24.33
CA PRO A 342 -14.95 20.51 -25.34
C PRO A 342 -15.11 21.92 -25.90
N PRO A 343 -14.03 22.53 -26.43
CA PRO A 343 -14.07 23.86 -26.99
C PRO A 343 -15.26 24.05 -27.98
N THR A 344 -16.00 25.13 -27.85
CA THR A 344 -17.19 25.42 -28.69
C THR A 344 -16.84 25.63 -30.17
N MET A 345 -15.60 26.04 -30.47
CA MET A 345 -15.11 26.11 -31.84
C MET A 345 -14.76 24.68 -32.31
N LYS A 346 -15.21 24.34 -33.53
CA LYS A 346 -14.98 23.04 -34.13
C LYS A 346 -13.48 22.73 -34.23
N PRO A 347 -12.95 21.72 -33.54
CA PRO A 347 -11.57 21.29 -33.72
C PRO A 347 -11.38 20.84 -35.19
N SER A 348 -10.20 21.10 -35.75
CA SER A 348 -9.91 20.63 -37.13
C SER A 348 -9.64 19.14 -37.19
N ILE A 349 -9.14 18.56 -36.11
CA ILE A 349 -8.74 17.15 -36.00
C ILE A 349 -9.05 16.65 -34.60
N VAL A 350 -9.52 15.40 -34.50
CA VAL A 350 -9.53 14.58 -33.28
C VAL A 350 -8.45 13.53 -33.40
N PHE A 351 -7.54 13.48 -32.46
CA PHE A 351 -6.50 12.47 -32.41
C PHE A 351 -7.03 11.24 -31.67
N CYS A 352 -6.79 10.05 -32.23
CA CYS A 352 -7.11 8.77 -31.62
C CYS A 352 -5.82 7.95 -31.57
N VAL A 353 -5.37 7.61 -30.37
CA VAL A 353 -4.06 6.98 -30.15
C VAL A 353 -4.24 5.60 -29.55
N CYS A 354 -3.45 4.67 -30.04
CA CYS A 354 -3.43 3.29 -29.58
C CYS A 354 -2.02 2.91 -29.13
N ASP A 355 -1.91 2.45 -27.90
CA ASP A 355 -0.81 1.62 -27.44
C ASP A 355 -1.31 0.16 -27.43
N PRO A 356 -0.84 -0.68 -28.36
CA PRO A 356 -1.32 -2.04 -28.47
C PRO A 356 -0.76 -2.92 -27.35
N THR A 357 -1.53 -3.90 -26.94
CA THR A 357 -1.07 -4.87 -25.93
C THR A 357 0.01 -5.77 -26.48
N GLY A 358 1.11 -5.93 -25.71
CA GLY A 358 2.13 -6.95 -25.96
C GLY A 358 1.78 -8.35 -25.46
N GLY A 359 0.53 -8.55 -24.96
CA GLY A 359 0.10 -9.78 -24.29
C GLY A 359 0.41 -9.81 -22.79
N GLY A 360 0.04 -10.88 -22.11
CA GLY A 360 0.24 -11.04 -20.66
C GLY A 360 -0.56 -10.06 -19.81
N SER A 361 0.09 -9.30 -18.95
CA SER A 361 -0.56 -8.31 -18.07
C SER A 361 -0.80 -6.95 -18.72
N SER A 362 -0.22 -6.67 -19.91
CA SER A 362 -0.35 -5.41 -20.64
C SER A 362 -1.78 -5.17 -21.11
N ARG A 363 -2.20 -3.90 -21.08
CA ARG A 363 -3.51 -3.47 -21.58
C ARG A 363 -3.38 -2.88 -22.98
N MET A 364 -4.38 -3.08 -23.81
CA MET A 364 -4.59 -2.23 -24.97
C MET A 364 -5.16 -0.89 -24.48
N SER A 365 -4.48 0.20 -24.80
CA SER A 365 -4.91 1.55 -24.43
C SER A 365 -5.32 2.35 -25.65
N LEU A 366 -6.53 2.90 -25.62
CA LEU A 366 -7.09 3.78 -26.66
C LEU A 366 -7.48 5.10 -26.02
N ILE A 367 -6.85 6.19 -26.44
CA ILE A 367 -7.14 7.54 -25.95
C ILE A 367 -7.46 8.46 -27.13
N SER A 368 -8.60 9.15 -27.07
CA SER A 368 -8.93 10.18 -28.04
C SER A 368 -8.99 11.55 -27.38
N PHE A 369 -8.39 12.54 -28.02
CA PHE A 369 -8.33 13.90 -27.51
C PHE A 369 -8.35 14.95 -28.63
N ILE A 370 -8.59 16.19 -28.22
CA ILE A 370 -8.52 17.39 -29.05
C ILE A 370 -7.38 18.26 -28.51
N LEU A 371 -6.55 18.80 -29.39
CA LEU A 371 -5.57 19.83 -29.05
C LEU A 371 -6.12 21.19 -29.48
N TRP A 372 -6.30 22.08 -28.51
CA TRP A 372 -6.84 23.43 -28.74
C TRP A 372 -6.10 24.47 -27.90
N ARG A 373 -5.58 25.52 -28.55
CA ARG A 373 -4.83 26.59 -27.87
C ARG A 373 -3.81 26.07 -26.87
N ASN A 374 -3.04 25.08 -27.28
CA ASN A 374 -2.02 24.45 -26.46
C ASN A 374 -2.55 23.67 -25.24
N ALA A 375 -3.86 23.40 -25.16
CA ALA A 375 -4.46 22.54 -24.13
C ALA A 375 -5.00 21.25 -24.74
N VAL A 376 -4.89 20.15 -23.99
CA VAL A 376 -5.33 18.81 -24.37
C VAL A 376 -6.66 18.50 -23.68
N TYR A 377 -7.66 18.13 -24.46
CA TYR A 377 -8.99 17.73 -23.97
C TYR A 377 -9.24 16.27 -24.29
N ILE A 378 -9.13 15.39 -23.31
CA ILE A 378 -9.38 13.95 -23.46
C ILE A 378 -10.89 13.74 -23.55
N VAL A 379 -11.39 13.23 -24.69
CA VAL A 379 -12.83 13.06 -24.98
C VAL A 379 -13.30 11.61 -24.91
N ALA A 380 -12.41 10.64 -25.08
CA ALA A 380 -12.72 9.22 -24.95
C ALA A 380 -11.48 8.43 -24.50
N MET A 381 -11.71 7.42 -23.69
CA MET A 381 -10.65 6.54 -23.22
C MET A 381 -11.20 5.12 -23.02
N ASP A 382 -10.44 4.12 -23.44
CA ASP A 382 -10.64 2.70 -23.13
C ASP A 382 -9.28 2.06 -22.84
N ALA A 383 -9.17 1.35 -21.71
CA ALA A 383 -7.94 0.66 -21.30
C ALA A 383 -8.34 -0.71 -20.72
N LYS A 384 -8.11 -1.79 -21.47
CA LYS A 384 -8.49 -3.15 -21.07
C LYS A 384 -7.47 -4.17 -21.55
N ARG A 385 -7.36 -5.27 -20.83
CA ARG A 385 -6.67 -6.45 -21.34
C ARG A 385 -7.49 -7.00 -22.51
N ALA A 386 -6.83 -7.24 -23.63
CA ALA A 386 -7.44 -7.84 -24.81
C ALA A 386 -6.57 -9.04 -25.23
N ASN A 387 -7.19 -10.22 -25.16
CA ASN A 387 -6.54 -11.48 -25.47
C ASN A 387 -7.04 -11.98 -26.85
N GLY A 388 -6.26 -11.68 -27.87
CA GLY A 388 -6.56 -12.15 -29.21
C GLY A 388 -7.22 -11.13 -30.14
N PHE A 389 -7.12 -11.43 -31.42
CA PHE A 389 -7.48 -10.53 -32.52
C PHE A 389 -8.93 -10.01 -32.47
N MET A 390 -9.89 -10.85 -32.11
CA MET A 390 -11.31 -10.47 -32.10
C MET A 390 -11.65 -9.47 -31.01
N GLU A 391 -11.04 -9.60 -29.84
CA GLU A 391 -11.21 -8.64 -28.73
C GLU A 391 -10.57 -7.30 -29.07
N ILE A 392 -9.35 -7.32 -29.59
CA ILE A 392 -8.63 -6.13 -30.07
C ILE A 392 -9.47 -5.39 -31.11
N ARG A 393 -9.96 -6.11 -32.12
CA ARG A 393 -10.83 -5.54 -33.16
C ARG A 393 -12.09 -4.92 -32.57
N THR A 394 -12.77 -5.66 -31.71
CA THR A 394 -14.02 -5.20 -31.10
C THR A 394 -13.81 -3.92 -30.29
N MET A 395 -12.76 -3.88 -29.48
CA MET A 395 -12.41 -2.72 -28.67
C MET A 395 -12.04 -1.51 -29.54
N LEU A 396 -11.17 -1.70 -30.53
CA LEU A 396 -10.76 -0.67 -31.48
C LEU A 396 -11.96 -0.07 -32.23
N MET A 397 -12.78 -0.92 -32.85
CA MET A 397 -13.93 -0.47 -33.64
C MET A 397 -14.96 0.22 -32.76
N LYS A 398 -15.27 -0.31 -31.58
CA LYS A 398 -16.18 0.33 -30.62
C LYS A 398 -15.71 1.73 -30.24
N HIS A 399 -14.43 1.88 -29.94
CA HIS A 399 -13.83 3.16 -29.56
C HIS A 399 -13.91 4.17 -30.72
N VAL A 400 -13.37 3.80 -31.88
CA VAL A 400 -13.28 4.68 -33.04
C VAL A 400 -14.66 5.10 -33.56
N TRP A 401 -15.62 4.17 -33.63
CA TRP A 401 -16.99 4.52 -34.02
C TRP A 401 -17.72 5.40 -33.01
N ARG A 402 -17.43 5.24 -31.71
CA ARG A 402 -17.90 6.17 -30.67
C ARG A 402 -17.38 7.59 -30.95
N VAL A 403 -16.08 7.74 -31.15
CA VAL A 403 -15.44 9.03 -31.49
C VAL A 403 -15.98 9.60 -32.81
N ARG A 404 -16.19 8.77 -33.85
CA ARG A 404 -16.79 9.17 -35.11
C ARG A 404 -18.21 9.72 -34.94
N LYS A 405 -19.02 9.10 -34.07
CA LYS A 405 -20.37 9.60 -33.75
C LYS A 405 -20.33 10.92 -33.00
N MET A 406 -19.38 11.12 -32.09
CA MET A 406 -19.17 12.38 -31.37
C MET A 406 -18.79 13.53 -32.31
N PHE A 407 -17.94 13.24 -33.30
CA PHE A 407 -17.33 14.23 -34.19
C PHE A 407 -17.58 13.93 -35.66
N ARG A 408 -18.86 13.95 -36.08
CA ARG A 408 -19.32 13.48 -37.41
C ARG A 408 -18.61 14.13 -38.60
N HIS A 409 -18.27 15.42 -38.50
CA HIS A 409 -17.74 16.23 -39.61
C HIS A 409 -16.27 16.64 -39.40
N ILE A 410 -15.58 16.02 -38.41
CA ILE A 410 -14.21 16.35 -38.07
C ILE A 410 -13.32 15.15 -38.45
N ARG A 411 -12.15 15.43 -39.00
CA ARG A 411 -11.16 14.39 -39.31
C ARG A 411 -10.69 13.71 -38.04
N ILE A 412 -10.63 12.38 -38.04
CA ILE A 412 -9.96 11.60 -37.02
C ILE A 412 -8.60 11.23 -37.56
N HIS A 413 -7.57 11.50 -36.78
CA HIS A 413 -6.21 11.06 -37.08
C HIS A 413 -5.80 9.97 -36.07
N PHE A 414 -5.57 8.76 -36.60
CA PHE A 414 -5.24 7.60 -35.79
C PHE A 414 -3.73 7.40 -35.74
N ILE A 415 -3.20 7.25 -34.54
CA ILE A 415 -1.77 7.02 -34.25
C ILE A 415 -1.68 5.71 -33.48
N CYS A 416 -0.89 4.75 -33.98
CA CYS A 416 -0.65 3.47 -33.32
C CYS A 416 0.83 3.26 -33.07
N GLU A 417 1.22 2.87 -31.84
CA GLU A 417 2.58 2.41 -31.60
C GLU A 417 2.86 1.11 -32.38
N SER A 418 4.04 1.00 -32.97
CA SER A 418 4.41 -0.10 -33.89
C SER A 418 5.73 -0.76 -33.51
N ASN A 419 6.00 -0.92 -32.20
CA ASN A 419 7.24 -1.53 -31.74
C ASN A 419 7.24 -3.06 -31.86
N MET A 420 6.06 -3.70 -31.80
CA MET A 420 5.90 -5.15 -31.66
C MET A 420 5.66 -5.88 -33.01
N GLY A 421 5.72 -5.19 -34.17
CA GLY A 421 5.63 -5.84 -35.46
C GLY A 421 4.52 -5.35 -36.39
N GLN A 422 3.57 -6.22 -36.81
CA GLN A 422 2.53 -5.90 -37.81
C GLN A 422 1.21 -5.36 -37.23
N GLU A 423 1.13 -5.12 -35.93
CA GLU A 423 -0.10 -4.75 -35.23
C GLU A 423 -0.68 -3.44 -35.76
N ALA A 424 0.14 -2.41 -35.97
CA ALA A 424 -0.31 -1.15 -36.54
C ALA A 424 -0.88 -1.31 -37.95
N SER A 425 -0.28 -2.16 -38.79
CA SER A 425 -0.79 -2.45 -40.15
C SER A 425 -2.12 -3.18 -40.12
N HIS A 426 -2.31 -4.10 -39.17
CA HIS A 426 -3.59 -4.78 -38.98
C HIS A 426 -4.67 -3.81 -38.50
N MET A 427 -4.36 -2.93 -37.54
CA MET A 427 -5.30 -1.91 -37.07
C MET A 427 -5.65 -0.91 -38.16
N GLU A 428 -4.69 -0.44 -38.94
CA GLU A 428 -4.92 0.40 -40.11
C GLU A 428 -5.88 -0.26 -41.11
N SER A 429 -5.67 -1.55 -41.39
CA SER A 429 -6.54 -2.30 -42.28
C SER A 429 -7.97 -2.38 -41.78
N MET A 430 -8.18 -2.57 -40.46
CA MET A 430 -9.51 -2.57 -39.84
C MET A 430 -10.23 -1.21 -39.94
N LEU A 431 -9.46 -0.12 -39.93
CA LEU A 431 -9.99 1.23 -39.89
C LEU A 431 -10.29 1.84 -41.28
N LYS A 432 -9.96 1.13 -42.38
CA LYS A 432 -10.20 1.62 -43.75
C LYS A 432 -11.68 1.99 -44.06
N GLU A 433 -12.61 1.35 -43.40
CA GLU A 433 -14.05 1.57 -43.60
C GLU A 433 -14.57 2.79 -42.79
N VAL A 434 -13.76 3.37 -41.92
CA VAL A 434 -14.18 4.51 -41.08
C VAL A 434 -14.04 5.81 -41.90
N PRO A 435 -15.15 6.54 -42.18
CA PRO A 435 -15.09 7.74 -43.00
C PRO A 435 -14.30 8.87 -42.28
N MET A 436 -13.59 9.64 -43.08
CA MET A 436 -12.76 10.78 -42.61
C MET A 436 -11.72 10.40 -41.53
N LEU A 437 -11.20 9.18 -41.57
CA LEU A 437 -10.09 8.71 -40.75
C LEU A 437 -8.82 8.67 -41.59
N THR A 438 -7.75 9.15 -41.00
CA THR A 438 -6.39 9.03 -41.54
C THR A 438 -5.49 8.38 -40.51
N THR A 439 -4.49 7.64 -40.92
CA THR A 439 -3.53 6.94 -40.06
C THR A 439 -2.16 7.57 -40.15
N GLU A 440 -1.40 7.56 -39.04
CA GLU A 440 -0.01 7.98 -39.04
C GLU A 440 0.88 6.82 -39.49
N SER A 441 1.88 7.13 -40.32
CA SER A 441 2.82 6.14 -40.83
C SER A 441 4.22 6.74 -40.91
N GLU A 442 5.22 5.98 -40.53
CA GLU A 442 6.62 6.37 -40.66
C GLU A 442 7.22 5.77 -41.93
N LYS A 443 7.55 6.63 -42.90
CA LYS A 443 8.05 6.20 -44.21
C LYS A 443 7.11 5.18 -44.88
N THR A 444 7.50 3.91 -44.91
CA THR A 444 6.77 2.80 -45.51
C THR A 444 6.08 1.90 -44.49
N ARG A 445 6.20 2.22 -43.18
CA ARG A 445 5.66 1.38 -42.06
C ARG A 445 4.47 2.04 -41.42
N ALA A 446 3.39 1.31 -41.27
CA ALA A 446 2.20 1.77 -40.54
C ALA A 446 2.54 1.99 -39.06
N GLY A 447 1.97 3.06 -38.48
CA GLY A 447 2.18 3.43 -37.10
C GLY A 447 3.51 4.15 -36.83
N VAL A 448 3.79 4.34 -35.56
CA VAL A 448 4.96 5.10 -35.07
C VAL A 448 5.86 4.23 -34.19
N THR A 449 7.16 4.39 -34.33
CA THR A 449 8.13 3.62 -33.56
C THR A 449 8.60 4.42 -32.36
N THR A 450 8.49 3.86 -31.17
CA THR A 450 8.99 4.44 -29.92
C THR A 450 10.43 3.97 -29.71
N THR A 451 11.39 4.82 -30.06
CA THR A 451 12.80 4.62 -29.69
C THR A 451 13.05 5.21 -28.30
N TYR A 452 14.18 4.86 -27.72
CA TYR A 452 14.59 5.37 -26.42
C TYR A 452 14.61 6.91 -26.34
N ALA A 453 15.23 7.55 -27.32
CA ALA A 453 15.29 9.02 -27.39
C ALA A 453 13.92 9.65 -27.63
N ARG A 454 13.05 9.00 -28.41
CA ARG A 454 11.69 9.49 -28.64
C ARG A 454 10.81 9.36 -27.40
N LYS A 455 10.97 8.27 -26.64
CA LYS A 455 10.22 8.08 -25.38
C LYS A 455 10.44 9.24 -24.43
N GLU A 456 11.68 9.70 -24.29
CA GLU A 456 12.01 10.87 -23.49
C GLU A 456 11.27 12.14 -23.98
N LEU A 457 11.27 12.40 -25.29
CA LEU A 457 10.55 13.56 -25.86
C LEU A 457 9.04 13.46 -25.63
N TYR A 458 8.45 12.29 -25.77
CA TYR A 458 7.03 12.06 -25.55
C TYR A 458 6.67 12.35 -24.09
N ILE A 459 7.46 11.85 -23.15
CA ILE A 459 7.23 12.02 -21.73
C ILE A 459 7.43 13.47 -21.29
N LEU A 460 8.45 14.14 -21.75
CA LEU A 460 8.70 15.55 -21.45
C LEU A 460 7.55 16.46 -21.95
N GLU A 461 6.98 16.15 -23.12
CA GLU A 461 5.84 16.89 -23.64
C GLU A 461 4.56 16.68 -22.80
N LEU A 462 4.28 15.45 -22.38
CA LEU A 462 3.18 15.15 -21.46
C LEU A 462 3.40 15.83 -20.11
N GLN A 463 4.63 15.77 -19.56
CA GLN A 463 4.99 16.46 -18.32
C GLN A 463 4.75 17.96 -18.41
N ARG A 464 5.09 18.59 -19.54
CA ARG A 464 4.82 20.02 -19.78
C ARG A 464 3.32 20.32 -19.64
N HIS A 465 2.44 19.53 -20.26
CA HIS A 465 1.00 19.72 -20.17
C HIS A 465 0.45 19.52 -18.76
N ILE A 466 0.99 18.57 -18.01
CA ILE A 466 0.61 18.32 -16.62
C ILE A 466 1.04 19.50 -15.73
N VAL A 467 2.31 19.92 -15.81
CA VAL A 467 2.86 21.02 -14.99
C VAL A 467 2.20 22.36 -15.32
N THR A 468 1.90 22.62 -16.60
CA THR A 468 1.20 23.85 -17.02
C THR A 468 -0.31 23.79 -16.82
N ARG A 469 -0.84 22.70 -16.22
CA ARG A 469 -2.27 22.51 -15.99
C ARG A 469 -3.11 22.69 -17.26
N SER A 470 -2.62 22.17 -18.38
CA SER A 470 -3.25 22.25 -19.70
C SER A 470 -3.78 20.92 -20.21
N LEU A 471 -4.02 19.96 -19.32
CA LEU A 471 -4.63 18.66 -19.60
C LEU A 471 -5.98 18.55 -18.88
N PHE A 472 -7.04 18.27 -19.62
CA PHE A 472 -8.42 18.23 -19.11
C PHE A 472 -9.15 16.97 -19.56
N PHE A 473 -10.04 16.45 -18.72
CA PHE A 473 -11.09 15.53 -19.15
C PHE A 473 -12.26 16.34 -19.72
N SER A 474 -12.86 15.82 -20.80
CA SER A 474 -13.91 16.52 -21.50
C SER A 474 -15.07 15.61 -21.85
N GLU A 475 -16.31 16.08 -21.69
CA GLU A 475 -17.51 15.36 -22.07
C GLU A 475 -18.22 16.01 -23.24
N VAL A 476 -18.54 15.18 -24.23
CA VAL A 476 -19.35 15.58 -25.38
C VAL A 476 -20.82 15.30 -25.07
N ARG A 477 -21.65 16.35 -25.10
CA ARG A 477 -23.08 16.26 -24.76
C ARG A 477 -23.78 15.16 -25.57
N GLY A 478 -24.51 14.29 -24.86
CA GLY A 478 -25.26 13.16 -25.46
C GLY A 478 -24.46 11.89 -25.70
N PHE A 479 -23.21 11.84 -25.20
CA PHE A 479 -22.37 10.65 -25.23
C PHE A 479 -21.91 10.27 -23.83
N PRO A 480 -21.67 8.97 -23.56
CA PRO A 480 -21.13 8.54 -22.29
C PRO A 480 -19.75 9.18 -22.05
N GLY A 481 -19.55 9.71 -20.86
CA GLY A 481 -18.26 10.20 -20.42
C GLY A 481 -17.20 9.09 -20.28
N ILE A 482 -15.98 9.48 -19.93
CA ILE A 482 -14.89 8.56 -19.63
C ILE A 482 -15.22 7.85 -18.29
N SER A 483 -15.14 6.53 -18.27
CA SER A 483 -15.46 5.75 -17.07
C SER A 483 -14.50 6.09 -15.91
N SER A 484 -15.02 6.03 -14.68
CA SER A 484 -14.21 6.20 -13.47
C SER A 484 -13.06 5.19 -13.41
N GLU A 485 -13.27 3.97 -13.88
CA GLU A 485 -12.24 2.93 -13.97
C GLU A 485 -11.07 3.36 -14.88
N CYS A 486 -11.35 3.88 -16.08
CA CYS A 486 -10.31 4.36 -17.00
C CYS A 486 -9.54 5.56 -16.41
N ARG A 487 -10.26 6.50 -15.76
CA ARG A 487 -9.63 7.62 -15.06
C ARG A 487 -8.72 7.15 -13.94
N ALA A 488 -9.17 6.18 -13.13
CA ALA A 488 -8.37 5.60 -12.05
C ALA A 488 -7.11 4.89 -12.57
N ILE A 489 -7.20 4.18 -13.71
CA ILE A 489 -6.04 3.55 -14.36
C ILE A 489 -5.01 4.61 -14.76
N LEU A 490 -5.43 5.65 -15.48
CA LEU A 490 -4.52 6.72 -15.92
C LEU A 490 -3.88 7.44 -14.73
N ARG A 491 -4.68 7.77 -13.68
CA ARG A 491 -4.15 8.39 -12.45
C ARG A 491 -3.07 7.51 -11.82
N LYS A 492 -3.35 6.22 -11.65
CA LYS A 492 -2.39 5.27 -11.06
C LYS A 492 -1.11 5.15 -11.88
N GLU A 493 -1.23 5.08 -13.21
CA GLU A 493 -0.07 4.98 -14.11
C GLU A 493 0.76 6.28 -14.12
N LEU A 494 0.13 7.47 -14.08
CA LEU A 494 0.85 8.75 -13.97
C LEU A 494 1.63 8.84 -12.65
N LEU A 495 1.00 8.55 -11.52
CA LEU A 495 1.66 8.58 -10.21
C LEU A 495 2.77 7.53 -10.08
N GLY A 496 2.61 6.38 -10.74
CA GLY A 496 3.60 5.29 -10.72
C GLY A 496 4.74 5.44 -11.75
N PHE A 497 4.70 6.47 -12.61
CA PHE A 497 5.67 6.62 -13.70
C PHE A 497 6.98 7.26 -13.23
N LYS A 498 8.12 6.57 -13.49
CA LYS A 498 9.42 6.92 -12.91
C LYS A 498 10.51 7.14 -13.94
N ARG A 499 11.47 7.98 -13.57
CA ARG A 499 12.77 8.14 -14.24
C ARG A 499 13.84 7.42 -13.43
N LEU A 500 14.39 6.36 -13.97
CA LEU A 500 15.43 5.54 -13.34
C LEU A 500 16.80 5.84 -13.96
N THR A 501 17.81 5.94 -13.12
CA THR A 501 19.20 6.03 -13.57
C THR A 501 19.76 4.61 -13.68
N VAL A 502 20.25 4.24 -14.84
CA VAL A 502 20.96 2.97 -15.03
C VAL A 502 22.43 3.25 -15.09
N GLU A 503 23.15 2.79 -14.07
CA GLU A 503 24.61 2.80 -14.06
C GLU A 503 25.14 1.75 -15.04
N ASN A 504 25.58 2.17 -16.20
CA ASN A 504 26.31 1.32 -17.12
C ASN A 504 27.80 1.67 -17.05
N LYS A 505 28.67 0.67 -16.88
CA LYS A 505 30.14 0.84 -16.77
C LYS A 505 30.81 1.47 -18.01
N THR A 506 30.07 1.66 -19.09
CA THR A 506 30.60 2.09 -20.39
C THR A 506 29.99 3.34 -20.99
N VAL A 507 28.90 3.89 -20.45
CA VAL A 507 28.25 5.10 -21.02
C VAL A 507 27.73 5.96 -19.87
N GLN A 508 27.87 7.30 -19.98
CA GLN A 508 27.30 8.29 -19.07
C GLN A 508 25.85 7.94 -18.68
N ASN A 509 25.48 8.22 -17.43
CA ASN A 509 24.19 7.94 -16.79
C ASN A 509 23.00 8.02 -17.77
N LYS A 510 22.42 6.87 -18.09
CA LYS A 510 21.27 6.77 -18.99
C LYS A 510 20.00 6.70 -18.17
N PHE A 511 19.05 7.61 -18.45
CA PHE A 511 17.75 7.60 -17.79
C PHE A 511 16.78 6.67 -18.50
N ILE A 512 16.05 5.83 -17.74
CA ILE A 512 14.94 5.01 -18.23
C ILE A 512 13.65 5.54 -17.67
N TYR A 513 12.69 5.80 -18.55
CA TYR A 513 11.33 6.20 -18.20
C TYR A 513 10.42 4.97 -18.21
N THR A 514 9.76 4.63 -17.10
CA THR A 514 8.93 3.42 -17.00
C THR A 514 7.90 3.48 -15.87
N GLY A 515 6.71 2.95 -16.11
CA GLY A 515 5.71 2.61 -15.08
C GLY A 515 5.74 1.13 -14.68
N LYS A 516 6.51 0.29 -15.41
CA LYS A 516 6.46 -1.18 -15.28
C LYS A 516 7.00 -1.75 -13.97
N GLN A 517 7.72 -0.98 -13.18
CA GLN A 517 8.19 -1.45 -11.87
C GLN A 517 7.05 -1.68 -10.86
N ARG A 518 5.92 -0.99 -11.04
CA ARG A 518 4.78 -1.00 -10.11
C ARG A 518 3.43 -1.27 -10.78
N GLY A 519 3.42 -1.53 -12.06
CA GLY A 519 2.18 -1.73 -12.80
C GLY A 519 2.39 -1.73 -14.30
N GLN A 520 1.49 -1.04 -14.98
CA GLN A 520 1.51 -0.84 -16.41
C GLN A 520 1.76 0.65 -16.70
N ASP A 521 2.21 0.97 -17.91
CA ASP A 521 2.41 2.33 -18.40
C ASP A 521 1.65 2.59 -19.74
N ASP A 522 0.71 1.70 -20.06
CA ASP A 522 0.05 1.66 -21.37
C ASP A 522 -0.77 2.93 -21.67
N THR A 523 -1.48 3.50 -20.66
CA THR A 523 -2.27 4.73 -20.87
C THR A 523 -1.38 5.97 -20.92
N VAL A 524 -0.33 6.02 -20.10
CA VAL A 524 0.66 7.10 -20.11
C VAL A 524 1.39 7.11 -21.45
N MET A 525 1.78 5.94 -21.97
CA MET A 525 2.44 5.83 -23.25
C MET A 525 1.53 6.27 -24.40
N ALA A 526 0.29 5.76 -24.46
CA ALA A 526 -0.67 6.18 -25.48
C ALA A 526 -0.86 7.72 -25.48
N LEU A 527 -1.07 8.30 -24.29
CA LEU A 527 -1.30 9.74 -24.18
C LEU A 527 -0.07 10.56 -24.59
N SER A 528 1.12 10.18 -24.13
CA SER A 528 2.37 10.89 -24.42
C SER A 528 2.76 10.83 -25.90
N ILE A 529 2.66 9.66 -26.52
CA ILE A 529 2.85 9.47 -27.98
C ILE A 529 1.88 10.40 -28.73
N GLY A 530 0.61 10.35 -28.36
CA GLY A 530 -0.44 11.10 -29.04
C GLY A 530 -0.22 12.61 -28.99
N ILE A 531 0.06 13.16 -27.82
CA ILE A 531 0.27 14.60 -27.65
C ILE A 531 1.46 15.09 -28.50
N TRP A 532 2.59 14.40 -28.41
CA TRP A 532 3.78 14.78 -29.17
C TRP A 532 3.54 14.76 -30.68
N TRP A 533 2.92 13.70 -31.20
CA TRP A 533 2.62 13.59 -32.62
C TRP A 533 1.57 14.60 -33.07
N ALA A 534 0.56 14.89 -32.25
CA ALA A 534 -0.44 15.89 -32.55
C ALA A 534 0.18 17.30 -32.73
N ILE A 535 1.08 17.68 -31.82
CA ILE A 535 1.79 18.95 -31.90
C ILE A 535 2.65 19.00 -33.16
N LYS A 536 3.41 17.96 -33.45
CA LYS A 536 4.26 17.87 -34.64
C LYS A 536 3.45 18.01 -35.93
N LEU A 537 2.30 17.34 -36.02
CA LEU A 537 1.42 17.40 -37.18
C LEU A 537 0.77 18.76 -37.39
N ILE A 538 0.41 19.46 -36.33
CA ILE A 538 -0.17 20.80 -36.41
C ILE A 538 0.93 21.79 -36.83
N SER A 539 2.09 21.75 -36.18
CA SER A 539 3.22 22.64 -36.51
C SER A 539 3.71 22.49 -37.95
N SER A 540 3.67 21.27 -38.51
CA SER A 540 4.06 21.02 -39.91
C SER A 540 3.03 21.51 -40.94
N ARG A 541 1.84 21.94 -40.53
CA ARG A 541 0.80 22.50 -41.42
C ARG A 541 0.79 24.02 -41.42
N ASP A 542 1.35 24.65 -40.40
CA ASP A 542 1.45 26.11 -40.27
C ASP A 542 2.74 26.62 -40.92
N THR A 543 3.63 25.73 -41.36
CA THR A 543 4.80 26.03 -42.22
C THR A 543 4.53 25.63 -43.66
#